data_3fdb91859a5a6eb189ca7100062d1740
#
_entry.id   3fdb91859a5a6eb189ca7100062d1740
#
_cell.length_a   1.000
_cell.length_b   1.000
_cell.length_c   1.000
_cell.angle_alpha   90.00
_cell.angle_beta   90.00
_cell.angle_gamma   90.00
#
_symmetry.space_group_name_H-M   'P 1'
#
loop_
_entity.id
_entity.type
_entity.pdbx_description
1 polymer ?
#
loop_
_entity_poly.entity_id
_entity_poly.type
_entity_poly.pdbx_seq_one_letter_code
_entity_poly.pdbx_strand_id
1 'polypeptide(L)'
;MINEPRGPLASRLRQRKFELLRRFQIPDDALPGSLSLSHLRCGKSTCHCAEGRGHEVWSLTFMVQGKKHVQHIPKTWVADVRRRVAEGREFQEAVREVLAANAQLLVLTRRQEKEPKKKKR
;
A
#
# COMPACT_ATOMS: atom_id res chain seq x y z
N MET A 1 -1.51 2.49 20.14
CA MET A 1 -2.39 3.30 19.30
C MET A 1 -1.62 4.45 18.70
N ILE A 2 -1.81 4.69 17.43
CA ILE A 2 -1.06 5.71 16.70
C ILE A 2 -1.86 7.00 16.73
N ASN A 3 -1.23 8.08 17.22
CA ASN A 3 -1.89 9.38 17.28
C ASN A 3 -1.91 10.05 15.93
N GLU A 4 -2.95 10.85 15.69
CA GLU A 4 -3.04 11.60 14.45
C GLU A 4 -2.07 12.79 14.45
N PRO A 5 -1.40 13.03 13.34
CA PRO A 5 -0.52 14.18 13.24
C PRO A 5 -1.32 15.48 13.18
N ARG A 6 -0.65 16.57 13.51
CA ARG A 6 -1.26 17.92 13.55
C ARG A 6 -0.56 18.83 12.56
N GLY A 7 -1.20 19.94 12.29
CA GLY A 7 -0.62 21.03 11.51
C GLY A 7 -1.26 21.19 10.14
N PRO A 8 -0.87 22.25 9.42
CA PRO A 8 -1.51 22.59 8.15
C PRO A 8 -1.34 21.53 7.08
N LEU A 9 -0.16 20.92 7.00
CA LEU A 9 0.06 19.87 6.01
C LEU A 9 -0.82 18.66 6.30
N ALA A 10 -0.88 18.24 7.57
CA ALA A 10 -1.71 17.10 7.94
C ALA A 10 -3.19 17.39 7.64
N SER A 11 -3.64 18.62 7.89
CA SER A 11 -5.02 18.99 7.60
C SER A 11 -5.34 18.93 6.13
N ARG A 12 -4.44 19.42 5.28
CA ARG A 12 -4.65 19.36 3.83
C ARG A 12 -4.69 17.94 3.33
N LEU A 13 -3.80 17.09 3.85
CA LEU A 13 -3.77 15.69 3.44
C LEU A 13 -5.06 14.98 3.84
N ARG A 14 -5.55 15.23 5.05
CA ARG A 14 -6.80 14.61 5.49
C ARG A 14 -7.99 15.08 4.65
N GLN A 15 -8.00 16.37 4.30
CA GLN A 15 -9.10 16.92 3.51
C GLN A 15 -9.14 16.31 2.11
N ARG A 16 -7.97 16.22 1.45
CA ARG A 16 -7.90 15.62 0.12
C ARG A 16 -8.27 14.14 0.18
N LYS A 17 -7.76 13.44 1.19
CA LYS A 17 -8.08 12.05 1.42
C LYS A 17 -9.60 11.86 1.57
N PHE A 18 -10.22 12.68 2.38
CA PHE A 18 -11.66 12.59 2.63
C PHE A 18 -12.47 12.74 1.33
N GLU A 19 -12.06 13.69 0.49
CA GLU A 19 -12.72 13.89 -0.80
C GLU A 19 -12.67 12.64 -1.67
N LEU A 20 -11.49 11.99 -1.70
CA LEU A 20 -11.32 10.78 -2.50
C LEU A 20 -12.07 9.59 -1.92
N LEU A 21 -12.08 9.46 -0.59
CA LEU A 21 -12.83 8.39 0.06
C LEU A 21 -14.32 8.47 -0.25
N ARG A 22 -14.86 9.69 -0.24
CA ARG A 22 -16.27 9.86 -0.57
C ARG A 22 -16.58 9.46 -2.00
N ARG A 23 -15.62 9.62 -2.89
CA ARG A 23 -15.83 9.39 -4.32
C ARG A 23 -15.64 7.93 -4.70
N PHE A 24 -14.66 7.23 -4.08
CA PHE A 24 -14.21 5.95 -4.58
C PHE A 24 -14.34 4.77 -3.60
N GLN A 25 -14.82 4.97 -2.43
CA GLN A 25 -14.94 3.89 -1.44
C GLN A 25 -13.63 3.15 -1.21
N ILE A 26 -12.61 3.89 -0.85
CA ILE A 26 -11.28 3.36 -0.59
C ILE A 26 -11.15 3.04 0.90
N PRO A 27 -10.47 1.95 1.28
CA PRO A 27 -10.24 1.68 2.71
C PRO A 27 -9.54 2.85 3.38
N ASP A 28 -10.07 3.28 4.53
CA ASP A 28 -9.71 4.56 5.13
C ASP A 28 -8.25 4.64 5.54
N ASP A 29 -7.73 3.59 6.18
CA ASP A 29 -6.39 3.63 6.74
C ASP A 29 -5.42 2.65 6.10
N ALA A 30 -5.76 2.15 4.91
CA ALA A 30 -4.87 1.24 4.20
C ALA A 30 -3.56 1.92 3.85
N LEU A 31 -2.47 1.17 3.89
CA LEU A 31 -1.15 1.69 3.60
C LEU A 31 -0.57 1.04 2.35
N PRO A 32 0.23 1.80 1.60
CA PRO A 32 0.95 1.23 0.46
C PRO A 32 2.27 0.61 0.91
N GLY A 33 2.93 -0.09 0.00
CA GLY A 33 4.30 -0.51 0.20
C GLY A 33 4.44 -1.83 0.91
N SER A 34 5.56 -1.99 1.57
CA SER A 34 5.86 -3.24 2.25
C SER A 34 6.57 -2.98 3.57
N LEU A 35 6.23 -3.81 4.54
CA LEU A 35 6.83 -3.78 5.86
C LEU A 35 7.91 -4.84 5.91
N SER A 36 9.11 -4.47 6.37
CA SER A 36 10.22 -5.39 6.44
C SER A 36 10.94 -5.29 7.77
N LEU A 37 11.52 -6.40 8.16
CA LEU A 37 12.35 -6.48 9.36
C LEU A 37 13.79 -6.64 8.94
N SER A 38 14.66 -5.81 9.51
CA SER A 38 16.09 -5.97 9.30
C SER A 38 16.79 -5.91 10.66
N HIS A 39 18.05 -6.31 10.65
CA HIS A 39 18.85 -6.33 11.86
C HIS A 39 20.05 -5.44 11.63
N LEU A 40 20.16 -4.38 12.41
CA LEU A 40 21.23 -3.39 12.26
C LEU A 40 22.02 -3.28 13.57
N ARG A 41 23.34 -3.25 13.42
CA ARG A 41 24.21 -3.01 14.57
C ARG A 41 24.26 -1.53 14.84
N CYS A 42 24.17 -1.16 16.11
CA CYS A 42 24.11 0.25 16.47
C CYS A 42 25.47 0.94 16.43
N GLY A 43 26.56 0.16 16.27
CA GLY A 43 27.89 0.71 16.22
C GLY A 43 28.56 0.87 17.56
N LYS A 44 27.86 0.60 18.67
CA LYS A 44 28.45 0.68 19.98
C LYS A 44 29.10 -0.64 20.31
N SER A 45 30.39 -0.61 20.62
CA SER A 45 31.13 -1.84 20.94
C SER A 45 30.65 -2.48 22.22
N THR A 46 30.06 -1.69 23.11
CA THR A 46 29.56 -2.19 24.40
C THR A 46 28.17 -2.80 24.31
N CYS A 47 27.52 -2.65 23.16
CA CYS A 47 26.19 -3.19 22.99
C CYS A 47 26.24 -4.66 22.61
N HIS A 48 25.28 -5.46 23.12
CA HIS A 48 25.26 -6.88 22.81
C HIS A 48 25.06 -7.15 21.30
N CYS A 49 24.51 -6.21 20.57
CA CYS A 49 24.31 -6.39 19.13
C CYS A 49 25.63 -6.43 18.36
N ALA A 50 26.72 -5.99 18.97
CA ALA A 50 28.02 -6.02 18.32
C ALA A 50 28.50 -7.44 18.04
N GLU A 51 28.04 -8.40 18.80
CA GLU A 51 28.44 -9.81 18.64
C GLU A 51 27.33 -10.68 18.06
N GLY A 52 26.18 -10.10 17.75
CA GLY A 52 25.05 -10.86 17.25
C GLY A 52 24.47 -10.29 15.99
N ARG A 53 23.19 -10.57 15.77
CA ARG A 53 22.47 -10.12 14.59
C ARG A 53 22.28 -8.62 14.51
N GLY A 54 22.37 -7.94 15.64
CA GLY A 54 22.04 -6.54 15.69
C GLY A 54 20.62 -6.33 16.18
N HIS A 55 20.25 -5.06 16.26
CA HIS A 55 18.90 -4.69 16.71
C HIS A 55 17.89 -4.91 15.60
N GLU A 56 16.70 -5.34 15.97
CA GLU A 56 15.59 -5.45 15.05
C GLU A 56 15.10 -4.07 14.68
N VAL A 57 15.01 -3.80 13.38
CA VAL A 57 14.51 -2.53 12.87
C VAL A 57 13.41 -2.83 11.87
N TRP A 58 12.22 -2.34 12.18
CA TRP A 58 11.08 -2.45 11.27
C TRP A 58 11.00 -1.20 10.42
N SER A 59 10.75 -1.38 9.14
CA SER A 59 10.66 -0.26 8.20
C SER A 59 9.54 -0.48 7.22
N LEU A 60 8.84 0.59 6.91
CA LEU A 60 7.84 0.61 5.85
C LEU A 60 8.45 1.33 4.66
N THR A 61 8.54 0.63 3.53
CA THR A 61 9.02 1.21 2.29
C THR A 61 7.84 1.46 1.39
N PHE A 62 7.69 2.67 0.90
CA PHE A 62 6.54 3.03 0.08
C PHE A 62 6.93 4.11 -0.92
N MET A 63 6.06 4.31 -1.91
CA MET A 63 6.28 5.29 -2.95
C MET A 63 5.25 6.39 -2.86
N VAL A 64 5.68 7.63 -3.05
CA VAL A 64 4.78 8.76 -3.18
C VAL A 64 5.22 9.54 -4.41
N GLN A 65 4.33 9.64 -5.39
CA GLN A 65 4.59 10.37 -6.64
C GLN A 65 5.91 9.95 -7.28
N GLY A 66 6.14 8.65 -7.31
CA GLY A 66 7.34 8.08 -7.92
C GLY A 66 8.58 8.11 -7.07
N LYS A 67 8.52 8.67 -5.88
CA LYS A 67 9.68 8.73 -4.99
C LYS A 67 9.58 7.70 -3.89
N LYS A 68 10.68 7.02 -3.65
CA LYS A 68 10.75 6.00 -2.62
C LYS A 68 10.96 6.64 -1.25
N HIS A 69 10.22 6.16 -0.28
CA HIS A 69 10.35 6.58 1.11
C HIS A 69 10.53 5.36 1.98
N VAL A 70 11.33 5.51 3.02
CA VAL A 70 11.53 4.47 4.03
C VAL A 70 11.27 5.09 5.39
N GLN A 71 10.36 4.52 6.14
CA GLN A 71 10.00 5.03 7.45
C GLN A 71 10.22 3.96 8.50
N HIS A 72 10.98 4.27 9.52
CA HIS A 72 11.15 3.36 10.65
C HIS A 72 9.85 3.27 11.43
N ILE A 73 9.51 2.05 11.80
CA ILE A 73 8.25 1.78 12.49
C ILE A 73 8.55 1.27 13.89
N PRO A 74 8.03 1.93 14.93
CA PRO A 74 8.22 1.42 16.30
C PRO A 74 7.62 0.03 16.41
N LYS A 75 8.25 -0.80 17.22
CA LYS A 75 7.83 -2.18 17.39
C LYS A 75 6.37 -2.29 17.83
N THR A 76 5.91 -1.35 18.63
CA THR A 76 4.54 -1.36 19.12
C THR A 76 3.50 -1.06 18.05
N TRP A 77 3.94 -0.52 16.90
CA TRP A 77 3.05 -0.21 15.79
C TRP A 77 2.98 -1.31 14.74
N VAL A 78 3.86 -2.30 14.83
CA VAL A 78 4.05 -3.27 13.74
C VAL A 78 2.78 -4.02 13.41
N ALA A 79 2.04 -4.48 14.42
CA ALA A 79 0.82 -5.24 14.18
C ALA A 79 -0.21 -4.40 13.41
N ASP A 80 -0.38 -3.14 13.82
CA ASP A 80 -1.34 -2.26 13.16
C ASP A 80 -0.90 -1.90 11.75
N VAL A 81 0.40 -1.59 11.59
CA VAL A 81 0.92 -1.25 10.26
C VAL A 81 0.80 -2.45 9.32
N ARG A 82 1.07 -3.66 9.83
CA ARG A 82 0.96 -4.87 9.02
C ARG A 82 -0.47 -5.07 8.51
N ARG A 83 -1.44 -4.88 9.38
CA ARG A 83 -2.84 -4.98 9.00
C ARG A 83 -3.19 -3.98 7.91
N ARG A 84 -2.74 -2.74 8.08
CA ARG A 84 -3.06 -1.67 7.15
C ARG A 84 -2.39 -1.89 5.79
N VAL A 85 -1.18 -2.43 5.79
CA VAL A 85 -0.50 -2.78 4.55
C VAL A 85 -1.21 -3.93 3.83
N ALA A 86 -1.66 -4.93 4.59
CA ALA A 86 -2.40 -6.04 4.02
C ALA A 86 -3.69 -5.58 3.36
N GLU A 87 -4.42 -4.68 4.02
CA GLU A 87 -5.63 -4.10 3.45
C GLU A 87 -5.33 -3.33 2.17
N GLY A 88 -4.22 -2.60 2.15
CA GLY A 88 -3.84 -1.86 0.96
C GLY A 88 -3.55 -2.77 -0.21
N ARG A 89 -2.88 -3.90 0.05
CA ARG A 89 -2.58 -4.87 -1.00
C ARG A 89 -3.84 -5.51 -1.55
N GLU A 90 -4.76 -5.89 -0.66
CA GLU A 90 -6.02 -6.46 -1.10
C GLU A 90 -6.80 -5.49 -1.97
N PHE A 91 -6.82 -4.23 -1.56
CA PHE A 91 -7.52 -3.21 -2.33
C PHE A 91 -6.88 -3.03 -3.70
N GLN A 92 -5.55 -2.92 -3.75
CA GLN A 92 -4.84 -2.76 -5.02
C GLN A 92 -5.04 -3.96 -5.93
N GLU A 93 -5.07 -5.16 -5.36
CA GLU A 93 -5.33 -6.38 -6.11
C GLU A 93 -6.73 -6.35 -6.73
N ALA A 94 -7.71 -5.96 -5.92
CA ALA A 94 -9.09 -5.89 -6.40
C ALA A 94 -9.22 -4.87 -7.54
N VAL A 95 -8.57 -3.71 -7.40
CA VAL A 95 -8.59 -2.71 -8.46
C VAL A 95 -7.97 -3.26 -9.74
N ARG A 96 -6.82 -3.94 -9.61
CA ARG A 96 -6.18 -4.54 -10.78
C ARG A 96 -7.06 -5.57 -11.46
N GLU A 97 -7.74 -6.39 -10.67
CA GLU A 97 -8.64 -7.39 -11.24
C GLU A 97 -9.78 -6.75 -12.01
N VAL A 98 -10.37 -5.71 -11.45
CA VAL A 98 -11.47 -5.02 -12.12
C VAL A 98 -11.00 -4.41 -13.44
N LEU A 99 -9.84 -3.73 -13.39
CA LEU A 99 -9.32 -3.12 -14.60
C LEU A 99 -8.97 -4.17 -15.66
N ALA A 100 -8.38 -5.28 -15.23
CA ALA A 100 -8.07 -6.36 -16.16
C ALA A 100 -9.33 -6.97 -16.76
N ALA A 101 -10.34 -7.18 -15.95
CA ALA A 101 -11.61 -7.71 -16.44
C ALA A 101 -12.23 -6.76 -17.46
N ASN A 102 -12.19 -5.46 -17.20
CA ASN A 102 -12.73 -4.49 -18.15
C ASN A 102 -11.97 -4.53 -19.47
N ALA A 103 -10.66 -4.67 -19.42
CA ALA A 103 -9.85 -4.76 -20.62
C ALA A 103 -10.19 -6.03 -21.42
N GLN A 104 -10.34 -7.15 -20.71
CA GLN A 104 -10.69 -8.41 -21.36
C GLN A 104 -12.08 -8.34 -21.98
N LEU A 105 -13.02 -7.72 -21.29
CA LEU A 105 -14.35 -7.55 -21.84
C LEU A 105 -14.32 -6.68 -23.09
N LEU A 106 -13.51 -5.62 -23.08
CA LEU A 106 -13.36 -4.78 -24.24
C LEU A 106 -12.83 -5.56 -25.43
N VAL A 107 -11.82 -6.41 -25.19
CA VAL A 107 -11.26 -7.24 -26.25
C VAL A 107 -12.30 -8.22 -26.80
N LEU A 108 -13.07 -8.84 -25.92
CA LEU A 108 -14.13 -9.75 -26.36
C LEU A 108 -15.16 -9.04 -27.20
N THR A 109 -15.57 -7.85 -26.78
CA THR A 109 -16.52 -7.06 -27.58
C THR A 109 -15.96 -6.80 -28.96
N ARG A 110 -14.69 -6.43 -29.05
CA ARG A 110 -14.07 -6.13 -30.33
C ARG A 110 -14.00 -7.35 -31.24
N ARG A 111 -13.66 -8.50 -30.65
CA ARG A 111 -13.61 -9.74 -31.38
C ARG A 111 -14.97 -10.14 -31.91
N GLN A 112 -15.99 -9.99 -31.08
CA GLN A 112 -17.35 -10.35 -31.49
C GLN A 112 -17.86 -9.46 -32.60
N GLU A 113 -17.47 -8.19 -32.57
CA GLU A 113 -17.86 -7.29 -33.67
C GLU A 113 -17.19 -7.67 -34.97
N LYS A 114 -15.98 -8.19 -34.96
CA LYS A 114 -15.24 -8.55 -36.14
C LYS A 114 -15.67 -9.89 -36.73
N GLU A 115 -16.26 -10.74 -35.91
CA GLU A 115 -16.68 -12.04 -36.41
C GLU A 115 -17.81 -11.88 -37.41
N PRO A 116 -17.82 -12.71 -38.43
CA PRO A 116 -18.99 -12.71 -39.34
C PRO A 116 -20.21 -12.99 -38.49
N LYS A 117 -21.22 -12.16 -38.68
CA LYS A 117 -22.42 -12.34 -37.91
C LYS A 117 -23.04 -13.67 -38.28
N LYS A 118 -23.16 -14.50 -37.28
CA LYS A 118 -23.88 -15.74 -37.49
C LYS A 118 -25.35 -15.40 -37.64
N LYS A 119 -25.97 -16.14 -38.51
CA LYS A 119 -27.35 -15.93 -38.64
C LYS A 119 -28.06 -16.11 -37.34
N LYS A 120 -28.91 -15.16 -37.04
CA LYS A 120 -29.67 -15.32 -35.82
C LYS A 120 -30.58 -16.50 -35.92
N ARG A 121 -30.64 -17.19 -34.88
CA ARG A 121 -31.50 -18.35 -34.82
C ARG A 121 -32.64 -18.11 -33.92
#